data_a8547806288a87c35efcf41feae3a542
#
_entry.id   a8547806288a87c35efcf41feae3a542
#
_cell.length_a   1.000
_cell.length_b   1.000
_cell.length_c   1.000
_cell.angle_alpha   90.00
_cell.angle_beta   90.00
_cell.angle_gamma   90.00
#
_symmetry.space_group_name_H-M   'P 1'
#
loop_
_entity.id
_entity.type
_entity.pdbx_description
1 polymer ?
#
loop_
_entity_poly.entity_id
_entity_poly.type
_entity_poly.pdbx_seq_one_letter_code
_entity_poly.pdbx_strand_id
1 'polypeptide(L)'
;QFNVIKSLIGEADEVINCGDAGQEGELIQRWVMQKAECNKPVKRLWISSLTDESIREGFNSLRPQNDFNNLYYAGLSRAIGDWILGMNATRLYSLKYSSAGNVLSIGRVQTPTLALIVQRHHEIVNFVPKDFWELKTLYRDVTFNVVSGRYETEADATVALSQIDGFPMTITDVSE
;
A
#
# COMPACT_ATOMS: atom_id res chain seq x y z
N GLN A 1 -7.41 -30.43 1.19
CA GLN A 1 -6.74 -29.65 0.12
C GLN A 1 -5.23 -29.92 0.07
N PHE A 2 -4.48 -29.79 1.18
CA PHE A 2 -3.02 -29.96 1.18
C PHE A 2 -2.57 -31.37 0.68
N ASN A 3 -3.23 -32.43 1.10
CA ASN A 3 -2.90 -33.79 0.67
C ASN A 3 -3.08 -33.97 -0.85
N VAL A 4 -4.08 -33.33 -1.45
CA VAL A 4 -4.27 -33.32 -2.90
C VAL A 4 -3.10 -32.65 -3.61
N ILE A 5 -2.68 -31.45 -3.11
CA ILE A 5 -1.52 -30.74 -3.65
C ILE A 5 -0.26 -31.62 -3.55
N LYS A 6 -0.04 -32.26 -2.39
CA LYS A 6 1.13 -33.12 -2.17
C LYS A 6 1.13 -34.30 -3.16
N SER A 7 -0.03 -34.95 -3.39
CA SER A 7 -0.17 -36.05 -4.37
C SER A 7 0.15 -35.57 -5.78
N LEU A 8 -0.47 -34.44 -6.21
CA LEU A 8 -0.25 -33.90 -7.56
C LEU A 8 1.20 -33.46 -7.80
N ILE A 9 1.86 -32.88 -6.81
CA ILE A 9 3.29 -32.54 -6.89
C ILE A 9 4.13 -33.83 -7.06
N GLY A 10 3.78 -34.90 -6.37
CA GLY A 10 4.47 -36.20 -6.49
C GLY A 10 4.38 -36.78 -7.90
N GLU A 11 3.24 -36.64 -8.56
CA GLU A 11 2.94 -37.16 -9.88
C GLU A 11 3.45 -36.30 -11.04
N ALA A 12 3.69 -34.98 -10.78
CA ALA A 12 4.12 -34.03 -11.78
C ALA A 12 5.59 -34.21 -12.17
N ASP A 13 5.94 -33.89 -13.42
CA ASP A 13 7.30 -33.81 -13.89
C ASP A 13 7.94 -32.45 -13.56
N GLU A 14 7.16 -31.39 -13.59
CA GLU A 14 7.54 -30.02 -13.31
C GLU A 14 6.41 -29.28 -12.58
N VAL A 15 6.77 -28.31 -11.73
CA VAL A 15 5.81 -27.46 -11.01
C VAL A 15 5.94 -26.01 -11.49
N ILE A 16 4.82 -25.40 -11.84
CA ILE A 16 4.79 -23.97 -12.18
C ILE A 16 4.17 -23.21 -11.02
N ASN A 17 4.97 -22.35 -10.39
CA ASN A 17 4.52 -21.47 -9.32
C ASN A 17 3.81 -20.25 -9.93
N CYS A 18 2.48 -20.22 -9.81
CA CYS A 18 1.61 -19.13 -10.28
C CYS A 18 1.08 -18.25 -9.16
N GLY A 19 1.76 -18.18 -8.01
CA GLY A 19 1.38 -17.29 -6.92
C GLY A 19 1.48 -15.82 -7.32
N ASP A 20 0.84 -14.94 -6.54
CA ASP A 20 0.84 -13.49 -6.80
C ASP A 20 2.26 -12.95 -6.98
N ALA A 21 2.41 -11.95 -7.87
CA ALA A 21 3.68 -11.29 -8.14
C ALA A 21 4.06 -10.35 -6.97
N GLY A 22 4.55 -10.92 -5.88
CA GLY A 22 4.93 -10.20 -4.67
C GLY A 22 5.58 -11.07 -3.60
N GLN A 23 6.06 -10.44 -2.53
CA GLN A 23 6.76 -11.13 -1.43
C GLN A 23 5.88 -12.20 -0.76
N GLU A 24 4.61 -11.89 -0.52
CA GLU A 24 3.69 -12.80 0.18
C GLU A 24 3.30 -13.99 -0.71
N GLY A 25 3.01 -13.74 -1.99
CA GLY A 25 2.70 -14.82 -2.95
C GLY A 25 3.88 -15.79 -3.11
N GLU A 26 5.10 -15.25 -3.23
CA GLU A 26 6.30 -16.08 -3.31
C GLU A 26 6.51 -16.90 -2.02
N LEU A 27 6.35 -16.28 -0.85
CA LEU A 27 6.54 -16.94 0.44
C LEU A 27 5.54 -18.08 0.66
N ILE A 28 4.26 -17.83 0.42
CA ILE A 28 3.19 -18.82 0.61
C ILE A 28 3.41 -20.05 -0.30
N GLN A 29 3.72 -19.81 -1.58
CA GLN A 29 3.93 -20.90 -2.52
C GLN A 29 5.15 -21.75 -2.15
N ARG A 30 6.25 -21.11 -1.73
CA ARG A 30 7.44 -21.85 -1.28
C ARG A 30 7.18 -22.64 -0.02
N TRP A 31 6.43 -22.12 0.93
CA TRP A 31 6.06 -22.88 2.13
C TRP A 31 5.20 -24.09 1.81
N VAL A 32 4.27 -23.97 0.85
CA VAL A 32 3.45 -25.11 0.40
C VAL A 32 4.32 -26.17 -0.25
N MET A 33 5.20 -25.79 -1.17
CA MET A 33 6.13 -26.71 -1.84
C MET A 33 7.10 -27.37 -0.87
N GLN A 34 7.66 -26.59 0.05
CA GLN A 34 8.56 -27.09 1.10
C GLN A 34 7.86 -28.11 2.01
N LYS A 35 6.63 -27.80 2.47
CA LYS A 35 5.84 -28.72 3.28
C LYS A 35 5.41 -29.97 2.52
N ALA A 36 5.21 -29.87 1.20
CA ALA A 36 4.92 -30.99 0.32
C ALA A 36 6.17 -31.83 -0.02
N GLU A 37 7.36 -31.40 0.42
CA GLU A 37 8.66 -32.04 0.12
C GLU A 37 8.92 -32.11 -1.40
N CYS A 38 8.58 -31.03 -2.11
CA CYS A 38 8.73 -30.92 -3.55
C CYS A 38 10.20 -30.94 -3.97
N ASN A 39 10.59 -31.98 -4.71
CA ASN A 39 11.93 -32.17 -5.28
C ASN A 39 11.93 -32.03 -6.82
N LYS A 40 10.82 -31.56 -7.38
CA LYS A 40 10.66 -31.36 -8.81
C LYS A 40 11.25 -30.04 -9.29
N PRO A 41 11.62 -29.90 -10.57
CA PRO A 41 11.95 -28.60 -11.15
C PRO A 41 10.79 -27.64 -10.98
N VAL A 42 11.09 -26.40 -10.54
CA VAL A 42 10.06 -25.36 -10.34
C VAL A 42 10.37 -24.15 -11.19
N LYS A 43 9.39 -23.72 -11.97
CA LYS A 43 9.40 -22.47 -12.72
C LYS A 43 8.41 -21.47 -12.10
N ARG A 44 8.68 -20.20 -12.33
CA ARG A 44 7.88 -19.08 -11.82
C ARG A 44 7.19 -18.35 -12.96
N LEU A 45 5.87 -18.29 -12.90
CA LEU A 45 5.07 -17.37 -13.69
C LEU A 45 5.03 -16.01 -12.96
N TRP A 46 5.51 -14.95 -13.61
CA TRP A 46 5.52 -13.61 -13.04
C TRP A 46 4.72 -12.66 -13.93
N ILE A 47 3.50 -12.37 -13.54
CA ILE A 47 2.59 -11.47 -14.26
C ILE A 47 1.92 -10.51 -13.27
N SER A 48 1.64 -9.29 -13.70
CA SER A 48 0.93 -8.26 -12.94
C SER A 48 -0.52 -8.03 -13.42
N SER A 49 -0.88 -8.62 -14.55
CA SER A 49 -2.22 -8.55 -15.15
C SER A 49 -2.74 -9.95 -15.43
N LEU A 50 -4.06 -10.14 -15.27
CA LEU A 50 -4.77 -11.39 -15.54
C LEU A 50 -5.52 -11.39 -16.88
N THR A 51 -5.11 -10.53 -17.82
CA THR A 51 -5.63 -10.59 -19.20
C THR A 51 -5.10 -11.83 -19.93
N ASP A 52 -5.87 -12.37 -20.86
CA ASP A 52 -5.51 -13.57 -21.63
C ASP A 52 -4.14 -13.42 -22.31
N GLU A 53 -3.85 -12.22 -22.83
CA GLU A 53 -2.61 -11.89 -23.48
C GLU A 53 -1.42 -11.97 -22.49
N SER A 54 -1.53 -11.29 -21.33
CA SER A 54 -0.49 -11.32 -20.29
C SER A 54 -0.24 -12.72 -19.74
N ILE A 55 -1.28 -13.54 -19.62
CA ILE A 55 -1.15 -14.92 -19.18
C ILE A 55 -0.38 -15.74 -20.23
N ARG A 56 -0.72 -15.62 -21.52
CA ARG A 56 -0.02 -16.34 -22.61
C ARG A 56 1.45 -15.94 -22.71
N GLU A 57 1.75 -14.64 -22.68
CA GLU A 57 3.12 -14.12 -22.67
C GLU A 57 3.89 -14.60 -21.43
N GLY A 58 3.27 -14.58 -20.26
CA GLY A 58 3.87 -15.06 -19.02
C GLY A 58 4.26 -16.54 -19.08
N PHE A 59 3.40 -17.40 -19.63
CA PHE A 59 3.73 -18.82 -19.83
C PHE A 59 4.83 -19.05 -20.87
N ASN A 60 4.95 -18.19 -21.86
CA ASN A 60 6.05 -18.23 -22.83
C ASN A 60 7.40 -17.73 -22.26
N SER A 61 7.34 -17.00 -21.12
CA SER A 61 8.51 -16.38 -20.47
C SER A 61 8.70 -16.84 -19.02
N LEU A 62 8.43 -18.12 -18.73
CA LEU A 62 8.63 -18.69 -17.39
C LEU A 62 10.10 -18.56 -16.95
N ARG A 63 10.29 -18.15 -15.70
CA ARG A 63 11.61 -17.91 -15.12
C ARG A 63 11.98 -19.01 -14.10
N PRO A 64 13.28 -19.27 -13.92
CA PRO A 64 13.71 -20.17 -12.85
C PRO A 64 13.29 -19.64 -11.47
N GLN A 65 12.83 -20.54 -10.60
CA GLN A 65 12.44 -20.16 -9.24
C GLN A 65 13.58 -19.49 -8.45
N ASN A 66 14.84 -19.85 -8.74
CA ASN A 66 16.01 -19.30 -8.04
C ASN A 66 16.21 -17.80 -8.25
N ASP A 67 15.73 -17.23 -9.35
CA ASP A 67 15.77 -15.79 -9.61
C ASP A 67 15.03 -14.98 -8.53
N PHE A 68 14.10 -15.63 -7.83
CA PHE A 68 13.23 -15.03 -6.80
C PHE A 68 13.67 -15.33 -5.37
N ASN A 69 14.89 -15.83 -5.16
CA ASN A 69 15.38 -16.17 -3.82
C ASN A 69 15.45 -14.95 -2.90
N ASN A 70 15.92 -13.80 -3.39
CA ASN A 70 15.97 -12.58 -2.59
C ASN A 70 14.56 -12.10 -2.19
N LEU A 71 13.59 -12.25 -3.09
CA LEU A 71 12.19 -11.92 -2.81
C LEU A 71 11.61 -12.84 -1.73
N TYR A 72 11.89 -14.14 -1.81
CA TYR A 72 11.52 -15.12 -0.80
C TYR A 72 12.10 -14.78 0.57
N TYR A 73 13.40 -14.50 0.65
CA TYR A 73 14.05 -14.16 1.91
C TYR A 73 13.55 -12.84 2.50
N ALA A 74 13.23 -11.85 1.66
CA ALA A 74 12.59 -10.63 2.10
C ALA A 74 11.20 -10.90 2.72
N GLY A 75 10.37 -11.71 2.06
CA GLY A 75 9.07 -12.13 2.57
C GLY A 75 9.18 -12.92 3.88
N LEU A 76 10.13 -13.87 3.94
CA LEU A 76 10.38 -14.68 5.13
C LEU A 76 10.84 -13.83 6.32
N SER A 77 11.79 -12.92 6.11
CA SER A 77 12.29 -12.03 7.16
C SER A 77 11.17 -11.15 7.71
N ARG A 78 10.31 -10.63 6.82
CA ARG A 78 9.14 -9.86 7.21
C ARG A 78 8.16 -10.71 8.05
N ALA A 79 7.84 -11.93 7.62
CA ALA A 79 6.93 -12.80 8.33
C ALA A 79 7.45 -13.17 9.73
N ILE A 80 8.74 -13.46 9.87
CA ILE A 80 9.39 -13.74 11.16
C ILE A 80 9.36 -12.49 12.06
N GLY A 81 9.70 -11.32 11.51
CA GLY A 81 9.67 -10.05 12.25
C GLY A 81 8.26 -9.71 12.75
N ASP A 82 7.26 -9.85 11.90
CA ASP A 82 5.85 -9.62 12.25
C ASP A 82 5.38 -10.62 13.35
N TRP A 83 5.78 -11.86 13.27
CA TRP A 83 5.45 -12.86 14.28
C TRP A 83 6.12 -12.55 15.64
N ILE A 84 7.42 -12.24 15.65
CA ILE A 84 8.14 -11.92 16.89
C ILE A 84 7.57 -10.67 17.55
N LEU A 85 7.34 -9.60 16.76
CA LEU A 85 6.76 -8.35 17.26
C LEU A 85 5.35 -8.59 17.79
N GLY A 86 4.50 -9.23 16.98
CA GLY A 86 3.10 -9.47 17.31
C GLY A 86 2.94 -10.29 18.59
N MET A 87 3.69 -11.37 18.72
CA MET A 87 3.65 -12.24 19.92
C MET A 87 4.11 -11.51 21.19
N ASN A 88 5.24 -10.85 21.15
CA ASN A 88 5.81 -10.21 22.34
C ASN A 88 5.02 -8.96 22.74
N ALA A 89 4.69 -8.09 21.79
CA ALA A 89 3.95 -6.87 22.06
C ALA A 89 2.51 -7.16 22.53
N THR A 90 1.81 -8.08 21.88
CA THR A 90 0.47 -8.49 22.29
C THR A 90 0.46 -9.02 23.73
N ARG A 91 1.41 -9.90 24.08
CA ARG A 91 1.51 -10.42 25.46
C ARG A 91 1.80 -9.32 26.46
N LEU A 92 2.79 -8.47 26.18
CA LEU A 92 3.19 -7.37 27.08
C LEU A 92 2.02 -6.41 27.33
N TYR A 93 1.39 -5.93 26.27
CA TYR A 93 0.28 -4.98 26.37
C TYR A 93 -0.96 -5.59 27.02
N SER A 94 -1.29 -6.83 26.68
CA SER A 94 -2.42 -7.52 27.31
C SER A 94 -2.20 -7.72 28.82
N LEU A 95 -1.01 -8.09 29.25
CA LEU A 95 -0.69 -8.25 30.67
C LEU A 95 -0.68 -6.92 31.42
N LYS A 96 -0.24 -5.84 30.77
CA LYS A 96 -0.06 -4.54 31.44
C LYS A 96 -1.31 -3.68 31.46
N TYR A 97 -2.12 -3.73 30.41
CA TYR A 97 -3.20 -2.76 30.18
C TYR A 97 -4.58 -3.40 30.00
N SER A 98 -4.68 -4.72 29.88
CA SER A 98 -5.98 -5.36 29.72
C SER A 98 -6.60 -5.70 31.07
N SER A 99 -7.91 -5.56 31.18
CA SER A 99 -8.72 -6.18 32.23
C SER A 99 -8.91 -7.67 31.94
N ALA A 100 -9.13 -8.46 32.99
CA ALA A 100 -9.15 -9.93 32.97
C ALA A 100 -9.81 -10.55 31.72
N GLY A 101 -8.99 -11.28 30.94
CA GLY A 101 -9.45 -12.11 29.83
C GLY A 101 -9.47 -11.45 28.44
N ASN A 102 -9.22 -10.14 28.33
CA ASN A 102 -9.16 -9.48 27.02
C ASN A 102 -7.74 -9.49 26.45
N VAL A 103 -7.62 -9.73 25.14
CA VAL A 103 -6.36 -9.68 24.41
C VAL A 103 -6.26 -8.36 23.66
N LEU A 104 -5.21 -7.58 23.96
CA LEU A 104 -4.89 -6.36 23.21
C LEU A 104 -3.94 -6.74 22.07
N SER A 105 -4.51 -7.04 20.93
CA SER A 105 -3.76 -7.45 19.75
C SER A 105 -2.92 -6.29 19.19
N ILE A 106 -1.61 -6.48 19.11
CA ILE A 106 -0.65 -5.53 18.56
C ILE A 106 -0.04 -6.11 17.29
N GLY A 107 0.01 -5.33 16.23
CA GLY A 107 0.59 -5.76 14.98
C GLY A 107 1.10 -4.59 14.16
N ARG A 108 2.04 -4.85 13.27
CA ARG A 108 2.73 -3.86 12.45
C ARG A 108 1.78 -3.10 11.49
N VAL A 109 0.69 -3.70 11.07
CA VAL A 109 -0.31 -3.09 10.18
C VAL A 109 -1.50 -2.59 10.98
N GLN A 110 -2.13 -3.46 11.77
CA GLN A 110 -3.39 -3.13 12.46
C GLN A 110 -3.24 -2.00 13.48
N THR A 111 -2.13 -1.93 14.22
CA THR A 111 -1.93 -0.91 15.24
C THR A 111 -1.74 0.50 14.64
N PRO A 112 -0.87 0.71 13.64
CA PRO A 112 -0.80 1.99 12.94
C PRO A 112 -2.11 2.39 12.25
N THR A 113 -2.83 1.44 11.66
CA THR A 113 -4.13 1.71 11.03
C THR A 113 -5.14 2.21 12.07
N LEU A 114 -5.21 1.56 13.23
CA LEU A 114 -6.05 2.02 14.34
C LEU A 114 -5.63 3.42 14.84
N ALA A 115 -4.32 3.66 14.94
CA ALA A 115 -3.80 4.97 15.35
C ALA A 115 -4.24 6.09 14.40
N LEU A 116 -4.21 5.86 13.08
CA LEU A 116 -4.70 6.82 12.08
C LEU A 116 -6.20 7.11 12.25
N ILE A 117 -7.01 6.08 12.53
CA ILE A 117 -8.45 6.26 12.77
C ILE A 117 -8.69 7.09 14.04
N VAL A 118 -7.97 6.77 15.11
CA VAL A 118 -8.07 7.52 16.38
C VAL A 118 -7.61 8.96 16.21
N GLN A 119 -6.51 9.19 15.51
CA GLN A 119 -6.04 10.53 15.20
C GLN A 119 -7.09 11.32 14.42
N ARG A 120 -7.66 10.73 13.37
CA ARG A 120 -8.72 11.37 12.58
C ARG A 120 -9.95 11.68 13.46
N HIS A 121 -10.32 10.79 14.35
CA HIS A 121 -11.41 11.04 15.31
C HIS A 121 -11.11 12.27 16.17
N HIS A 122 -9.91 12.38 16.73
CA HIS A 122 -9.51 13.54 17.53
C HIS A 122 -9.48 14.83 16.69
N GLU A 123 -9.01 14.79 15.45
CA GLU A 123 -9.04 15.94 14.53
C GLU A 123 -10.48 16.43 14.29
N ILE A 124 -11.44 15.51 14.14
CA ILE A 124 -12.85 15.85 13.93
C ILE A 124 -13.46 16.43 15.20
N VAL A 125 -13.25 15.78 16.37
CA VAL A 125 -13.85 16.23 17.65
C VAL A 125 -13.27 17.59 18.09
N ASN A 126 -11.98 17.82 17.83
CA ASN A 126 -11.29 19.05 18.21
C ASN A 126 -11.20 20.06 17.05
N PHE A 127 -11.96 19.86 15.98
CA PHE A 127 -11.90 20.75 14.82
C PHE A 127 -12.40 22.15 15.17
N VAL A 128 -11.52 23.11 14.98
CA VAL A 128 -11.85 24.54 15.09
C VAL A 128 -11.82 25.13 13.69
N PRO A 129 -12.95 25.60 13.17
CA PRO A 129 -12.99 26.25 11.86
C PRO A 129 -12.04 27.46 11.82
N LYS A 130 -11.30 27.58 10.71
CA LYS A 130 -10.49 28.79 10.42
C LYS A 130 -10.93 29.33 9.08
N ASP A 131 -11.15 30.63 9.04
CA ASP A 131 -11.42 31.32 7.80
C ASP A 131 -10.15 31.40 6.94
N PHE A 132 -10.33 31.36 5.64
CA PHE A 132 -9.27 31.56 4.67
C PHE A 132 -9.83 32.32 3.47
N TRP A 133 -8.94 32.97 2.75
CA TRP A 133 -9.27 33.78 1.59
C TRP A 133 -8.58 33.22 0.36
N GLU A 134 -9.29 33.20 -0.76
CA GLU A 134 -8.77 32.77 -2.06
C GLU A 134 -8.98 33.89 -3.08
N LEU A 135 -7.93 34.20 -3.85
CA LEU A 135 -8.07 35.11 -4.97
C LEU A 135 -8.50 34.35 -6.21
N LYS A 136 -9.55 34.85 -6.85
CA LYS A 136 -10.08 34.28 -8.10
C LYS A 136 -10.33 35.39 -9.11
N THR A 137 -10.05 35.12 -10.35
CA THR A 137 -10.45 36.02 -11.44
C THR A 137 -11.41 35.30 -12.37
N LEU A 138 -12.37 36.07 -12.90
CA LEU A 138 -13.33 35.58 -13.86
C LEU A 138 -13.04 36.23 -15.22
N TYR A 139 -12.82 35.40 -16.23
CA TYR A 139 -12.64 35.87 -17.60
C TYR A 139 -13.45 34.99 -18.56
N ARG A 140 -14.39 35.60 -19.32
CA ARG A 140 -15.26 34.90 -20.26
C ARG A 140 -15.90 33.64 -19.68
N ASP A 141 -16.52 33.77 -18.50
CA ASP A 141 -17.19 32.69 -17.74
C ASP A 141 -16.29 31.55 -17.25
N VAL A 142 -14.95 31.71 -17.34
CA VAL A 142 -13.97 30.79 -16.77
C VAL A 142 -13.35 31.39 -15.51
N THR A 143 -13.35 30.64 -14.43
CA THR A 143 -12.74 31.05 -13.17
C THR A 143 -11.31 30.53 -13.09
N PHE A 144 -10.37 31.45 -12.84
CA PHE A 144 -8.95 31.15 -12.59
C PHE A 144 -8.65 31.35 -11.12
N ASN A 145 -7.92 30.44 -10.53
CA ASN A 145 -7.49 30.50 -9.14
C ASN A 145 -6.02 30.95 -9.06
N VAL A 146 -5.67 31.66 -7.99
CA VAL A 146 -4.27 32.00 -7.73
C VAL A 146 -3.45 30.74 -7.42
N VAL A 147 -2.24 30.65 -7.94
CA VAL A 147 -1.35 29.50 -7.75
C VAL A 147 -0.81 29.41 -6.32
N SER A 148 -0.63 30.55 -5.65
CA SER A 148 -0.14 30.61 -4.25
C SER A 148 -1.06 29.96 -3.21
N GLY A 149 -2.29 29.59 -3.60
CA GLY A 149 -3.22 28.89 -2.72
C GLY A 149 -4.05 29.82 -1.86
N ARG A 150 -4.08 29.58 -0.54
CA ARG A 150 -4.96 30.25 0.41
C ARG A 150 -4.19 31.27 1.23
N TYR A 151 -4.86 32.37 1.59
CA TYR A 151 -4.36 33.39 2.52
C TYR A 151 -5.02 33.15 3.88
N GLU A 152 -4.25 33.28 4.96
CA GLU A 152 -4.73 33.10 6.32
C GLU A 152 -5.43 34.32 6.88
N THR A 153 -5.22 35.50 6.28
CA THR A 153 -5.88 36.75 6.68
C THR A 153 -6.45 37.48 5.48
N GLU A 154 -7.53 38.24 5.72
CA GLU A 154 -8.14 39.10 4.71
C GLU A 154 -7.18 40.21 4.26
N ALA A 155 -6.37 40.72 5.19
CA ALA A 155 -5.39 41.74 4.89
C ALA A 155 -4.35 41.26 3.86
N ASP A 156 -3.80 40.07 4.02
CA ASP A 156 -2.84 39.49 3.07
C ASP A 156 -3.48 39.25 1.69
N ALA A 157 -4.71 38.77 1.67
CA ALA A 157 -5.45 38.61 0.43
C ALA A 157 -5.72 39.95 -0.26
N THR A 158 -6.06 41.00 0.49
CA THR A 158 -6.29 42.35 -0.04
C THR A 158 -5.01 42.95 -0.58
N VAL A 159 -3.89 42.78 0.11
CA VAL A 159 -2.57 43.24 -0.39
C VAL A 159 -2.23 42.55 -1.69
N ALA A 160 -2.38 41.23 -1.76
CA ALA A 160 -2.14 40.46 -2.99
C ALA A 160 -3.10 40.87 -4.12
N LEU A 161 -4.36 41.12 -3.83
CA LEU A 161 -5.31 41.62 -4.81
C LEU A 161 -4.88 43.00 -5.37
N SER A 162 -4.47 43.91 -4.51
CA SER A 162 -4.04 45.27 -4.92
C SER A 162 -2.82 45.26 -5.86
N GLN A 163 -1.99 44.21 -5.79
CA GLN A 163 -0.82 44.04 -6.66
C GLN A 163 -1.18 43.61 -8.07
N ILE A 164 -2.32 43.01 -8.27
CA ILE A 164 -2.76 42.46 -9.57
C ILE A 164 -3.97 43.19 -10.16
N ASP A 165 -4.67 43.98 -9.34
CA ASP A 165 -5.85 44.70 -9.77
C ASP A 165 -5.47 45.82 -10.74
N GLY A 166 -6.15 45.87 -11.89
CA GLY A 166 -5.90 46.84 -12.95
C GLY A 166 -4.74 46.48 -13.89
N PHE A 167 -3.99 45.41 -13.66
CA PHE A 167 -2.94 44.99 -14.59
C PHE A 167 -3.49 43.97 -15.65
N PRO A 168 -3.04 44.08 -16.91
CA PRO A 168 -3.42 43.11 -17.94
C PRO A 168 -2.80 41.76 -17.63
N MET A 169 -3.63 40.71 -17.65
CA MET A 169 -3.16 39.33 -17.51
C MET A 169 -2.76 38.74 -18.86
N THR A 170 -1.60 38.09 -18.88
CA THR A 170 -1.07 37.44 -20.07
C THR A 170 -0.97 35.94 -19.80
N ILE A 171 -1.43 35.10 -20.72
CA ILE A 171 -1.24 33.65 -20.64
C ILE A 171 0.23 33.36 -20.95
N THR A 172 0.96 32.81 -20.00
CA THR A 172 2.39 32.49 -20.15
C THR A 172 2.66 31.04 -20.48
N ASP A 173 1.75 30.15 -20.08
CA ASP A 173 1.87 28.71 -20.35
C ASP A 173 0.50 28.03 -20.34
N VAL A 174 0.38 26.96 -21.10
CA VAL A 174 -0.81 26.09 -21.14
C VAL A 174 -0.34 24.66 -21.04
N SER A 175 -0.62 24.00 -19.93
CA SER A 175 -0.38 22.55 -19.76
C SER A 175 -1.65 21.75 -20.04
N GLU A 176 -1.53 20.68 -20.82
CA GLU A 176 -2.57 19.67 -21.01
C GLU A 176 -2.63 18.68 -19.85
#